data_85da27e65ce027956c0142ee733c7b85
#
_entry.id   85da27e65ce027956c0142ee733c7b85
#
_cell.length_a   1.000
_cell.length_b   1.000
_cell.length_c   1.000
_cell.angle_alpha   90.00
_cell.angle_beta   90.00
_cell.angle_gamma   90.00
#
_symmetry.space_group_name_H-M   'P 1'
#
loop_
_entity.id
_entity.type
_entity.pdbx_description
1 polymer ?
#
loop_
_entity_poly.entity_id
_entity_poly.type
_entity_poly.pdbx_seq_one_letter_code
_entity_poly.pdbx_strand_id
1 'polypeptide(L)'
;FTIEQDFRKICHSLPIDIFVNRIPFENPLNHENYLKMANHISDVSAQILPSEDVDIVAYGCTSGTIAIGAERIKQEVNNSKPNAKVTTPITAAIKAFNYLGIKKIAVLTPYPKDVNETVFNYLNENNLTIDSFSSFNLEYDSDIAQVSLESLQKEIAKIDLANVDGLF
;
A
#
# COMPACT_ATOMS: atom_id res chain seq x y z
N PHE A 1 -6.04 -2.69 8.59
CA PHE A 1 -5.86 -3.06 10.02
C PHE A 1 -4.40 -2.94 10.46
N THR A 2 -3.47 -3.61 9.77
CA THR A 2 -2.06 -3.70 10.15
C THR A 2 -1.35 -2.35 10.07
N ILE A 3 -1.53 -1.59 9.01
CA ILE A 3 -0.83 -0.32 8.77
C ILE A 3 -1.02 0.71 9.89
N GLU A 4 -2.23 0.81 10.50
CA GLU A 4 -2.46 1.71 11.63
C GLU A 4 -1.60 1.35 12.83
N GLN A 5 -1.53 0.06 13.15
CA GLN A 5 -0.73 -0.42 14.29
C GLN A 5 0.76 -0.18 14.07
N ASP A 6 1.23 -0.39 12.85
CA ASP A 6 2.63 -0.18 12.49
C ASP A 6 2.99 1.31 12.50
N PHE A 7 2.15 2.18 11.95
CA PHE A 7 2.34 3.63 12.07
C PHE A 7 2.42 4.09 13.53
N ARG A 8 1.50 3.64 14.38
CA ARG A 8 1.52 4.00 15.80
C ARG A 8 2.78 3.53 16.53
N LYS A 9 3.29 2.34 16.17
CA LYS A 9 4.55 1.82 16.73
C LYS A 9 5.76 2.61 16.26
N ILE A 10 5.87 2.85 14.95
CA ILE A 10 7.02 3.53 14.33
C ILE A 10 7.06 4.99 14.76
N CYS A 11 5.91 5.64 14.85
CA CYS A 11 5.82 7.07 15.11
C CYS A 11 5.65 7.43 16.60
N HIS A 12 5.65 6.45 17.52
CA HIS A 12 5.32 6.69 18.93
C HIS A 12 6.18 7.75 19.65
N SER A 13 7.40 7.97 19.19
CA SER A 13 8.33 8.97 19.74
C SER A 13 8.41 10.27 18.94
N LEU A 14 7.62 10.39 17.87
CA LEU A 14 7.57 11.57 17.05
C LEU A 14 6.47 12.53 17.51
N PRO A 15 6.65 13.85 17.39
CA PRO A 15 5.63 14.84 17.76
C PRO A 15 4.57 14.95 16.64
N ILE A 16 3.83 13.86 16.42
CA ILE A 16 2.77 13.79 15.41
C ILE A 16 1.52 13.16 15.99
N ASP A 17 0.36 13.63 15.54
CA ASP A 17 -0.93 13.04 15.84
C ASP A 17 -1.40 12.19 14.64
N ILE A 18 -1.96 11.02 14.93
CA ILE A 18 -2.44 10.08 13.92
C ILE A 18 -3.94 9.90 14.09
N PHE A 19 -4.68 10.30 13.07
CA PHE A 19 -6.13 10.12 12.94
C PHE A 19 -6.40 9.08 11.86
N VAL A 20 -7.36 8.19 12.08
CA VAL A 20 -7.64 7.08 11.17
C VAL A 20 -9.11 7.02 10.84
N ASN A 21 -9.42 6.85 9.56
CA ASN A 21 -10.75 6.53 9.08
C ASN A 21 -10.68 5.31 8.14
N ARG A 22 -11.81 4.74 7.76
CA ARG A 22 -11.93 3.53 6.96
C ARG A 22 -12.73 3.79 5.70
N ILE A 23 -12.18 3.41 4.56
CA ILE A 23 -12.90 3.39 3.29
C ILE A 23 -13.69 2.09 3.20
N PRO A 24 -14.99 2.12 2.84
CA PRO A 24 -15.74 0.91 2.54
C PRO A 24 -15.04 0.08 1.47
N PHE A 25 -14.94 -1.22 1.71
CA PHE A 25 -14.30 -2.15 0.80
C PHE A 25 -15.13 -3.43 0.67
N GLU A 26 -15.25 -3.94 -0.55
CA GLU A 26 -15.95 -5.17 -0.88
C GLU A 26 -14.95 -6.30 -1.22
N ASN A 27 -15.20 -7.49 -0.71
CA ASN A 27 -14.48 -8.69 -1.09
C ASN A 27 -15.20 -9.41 -2.26
N PRO A 28 -14.52 -10.25 -3.04
CA PRO A 28 -13.08 -10.58 -2.96
C PRO A 28 -12.17 -9.47 -3.47
N LEU A 29 -10.85 -9.62 -3.23
CA LEU A 29 -9.81 -8.75 -3.75
C LEU A 29 -9.78 -8.86 -5.28
N ASN A 30 -10.23 -7.81 -5.97
CA ASN A 30 -10.18 -7.72 -7.43
C ASN A 30 -10.17 -6.26 -7.90
N HIS A 31 -9.85 -6.05 -9.17
CA HIS A 31 -9.70 -4.72 -9.75
C HIS A 31 -10.98 -3.88 -9.62
N GLU A 32 -12.16 -4.48 -9.86
CA GLU A 32 -13.45 -3.77 -9.79
C GLU A 32 -13.72 -3.24 -8.37
N ASN A 33 -13.55 -4.08 -7.35
CA ASN A 33 -13.79 -3.68 -5.96
C ASN A 33 -12.80 -2.62 -5.47
N TYR A 34 -11.54 -2.65 -5.96
CA TYR A 34 -10.61 -1.56 -5.70
C TYR A 34 -11.04 -0.24 -6.35
N LEU A 35 -11.57 -0.26 -7.57
CA LEU A 35 -12.07 0.96 -8.24
C LEU A 35 -13.25 1.59 -7.51
N LYS A 36 -14.13 0.78 -6.89
CA LYS A 36 -15.26 1.28 -6.08
C LYS A 36 -14.80 2.12 -4.89
N MET A 37 -13.63 1.79 -4.29
CA MET A 37 -13.08 2.56 -3.17
C MET A 37 -12.85 4.04 -3.54
N ALA A 38 -12.52 4.33 -4.79
CA ALA A 38 -12.26 5.70 -5.24
C ALA A 38 -13.43 6.65 -5.00
N ASN A 39 -14.65 6.14 -5.09
CA ASN A 39 -15.87 6.94 -4.90
C ASN A 39 -16.09 7.41 -3.46
N HIS A 40 -15.35 6.83 -2.51
CA HIS A 40 -15.47 7.14 -1.08
C HIS A 40 -14.28 7.93 -0.53
N ILE A 41 -13.20 8.10 -1.30
CA ILE A 41 -11.96 8.70 -0.80
C ILE A 41 -12.19 10.12 -0.30
N SER A 42 -12.88 10.96 -1.07
CA SER A 42 -13.13 12.35 -0.70
C SER A 42 -13.96 12.46 0.58
N ASP A 43 -15.09 11.75 0.65
CA ASP A 43 -15.99 11.80 1.81
C ASP A 43 -15.32 11.26 3.08
N VAL A 44 -14.58 10.16 2.96
CA VAL A 44 -13.85 9.58 4.10
C VAL A 44 -12.71 10.48 4.55
N SER A 45 -12.02 11.15 3.62
CA SER A 45 -10.98 12.13 3.93
C SER A 45 -11.55 13.37 4.62
N ALA A 46 -12.73 13.85 4.21
CA ALA A 46 -13.43 14.97 4.86
C ALA A 46 -13.71 14.70 6.35
N GLN A 47 -13.96 13.43 6.70
CA GLN A 47 -14.27 13.02 8.07
C GLN A 47 -13.01 12.86 8.96
N ILE A 48 -11.81 12.95 8.40
CA ILE A 48 -10.58 13.02 9.18
C ILE A 48 -10.42 14.45 9.68
N LEU A 49 -10.63 14.70 10.96
CA LEU A 49 -10.67 16.04 11.56
C LEU A 49 -11.59 17.00 10.75
N PRO A 50 -12.92 16.85 10.86
CA PRO A 50 -13.85 17.68 10.09
C PRO A 50 -13.59 19.17 10.30
N SER A 51 -13.57 19.92 9.19
CA SER A 51 -13.31 21.37 9.12
C SER A 51 -11.87 21.81 9.48
N GLU A 52 -10.97 20.87 9.74
CA GLU A 52 -9.57 21.18 10.03
C GLU A 52 -8.64 20.68 8.91
N ASP A 53 -7.51 21.34 8.73
CA ASP A 53 -6.46 20.88 7.84
C ASP A 53 -5.66 19.72 8.47
N VAL A 54 -5.08 18.90 7.61
CA VAL A 54 -4.10 17.89 7.96
C VAL A 54 -2.88 18.03 7.06
N ASP A 55 -1.68 17.81 7.60
CA ASP A 55 -0.45 17.96 6.83
C ASP A 55 -0.28 16.87 5.77
N ILE A 56 -0.65 15.63 6.13
CA ILE A 56 -0.46 14.45 5.29
C ILE A 56 -1.65 13.51 5.40
N VAL A 57 -2.13 13.03 4.27
CA VAL A 57 -3.07 11.90 4.20
C VAL A 57 -2.33 10.68 3.61
N ALA A 58 -2.29 9.59 4.36
CA ALA A 58 -1.76 8.32 3.89
C ALA A 58 -2.93 7.39 3.49
N TYR A 59 -3.08 7.14 2.19
CA TYR A 59 -4.02 6.14 1.68
C TYR A 59 -3.40 4.74 1.81
N GLY A 60 -3.82 3.98 2.80
CA GLY A 60 -3.16 2.77 3.29
C GLY A 60 -3.43 1.47 2.50
N CYS A 61 -3.58 1.54 1.16
CA CYS A 61 -3.83 0.35 0.34
C CYS A 61 -2.89 0.30 -0.87
N THR A 62 -2.02 -0.72 -0.93
CA THR A 62 -1.06 -0.92 -2.02
C THR A 62 -1.74 -1.26 -3.34
N SER A 63 -2.48 -2.36 -3.37
CA SER A 63 -3.20 -2.83 -4.56
C SER A 63 -4.29 -1.85 -5.01
N GLY A 64 -5.02 -1.24 -4.08
CA GLY A 64 -5.96 -0.18 -4.39
C GLY A 64 -5.29 1.05 -5.02
N THR A 65 -4.06 1.40 -4.60
CA THR A 65 -3.31 2.48 -5.25
C THR A 65 -2.97 2.17 -6.69
N ILE A 66 -2.56 0.93 -6.97
CA ILE A 66 -2.22 0.51 -8.33
C ILE A 66 -3.47 0.51 -9.23
N ALA A 67 -4.58 -0.01 -8.72
CA ALA A 67 -5.83 -0.11 -9.47
C ALA A 67 -6.47 1.26 -9.76
N ILE A 68 -6.49 2.16 -8.77
CA ILE A 68 -7.12 3.48 -8.87
C ILE A 68 -6.20 4.50 -9.56
N GLY A 69 -4.90 4.39 -9.31
CA GLY A 69 -3.90 5.36 -9.70
C GLY A 69 -3.62 6.41 -8.61
N ALA A 70 -2.34 6.64 -8.32
CA ALA A 70 -1.91 7.54 -7.25
C ALA A 70 -2.39 8.99 -7.44
N GLU A 71 -2.40 9.49 -8.68
CA GLU A 71 -2.85 10.86 -8.99
C GLU A 71 -4.36 11.02 -8.75
N ARG A 72 -5.18 10.03 -9.11
CA ARG A 72 -6.61 10.06 -8.82
C ARG A 72 -6.87 10.06 -7.31
N ILE A 73 -6.17 9.21 -6.56
CA ILE A 73 -6.27 9.20 -5.10
C ILE A 73 -5.92 10.58 -4.52
N LYS A 74 -4.84 11.19 -5.00
CA LYS A 74 -4.44 12.54 -4.59
C LYS A 74 -5.53 13.58 -4.90
N GLN A 75 -6.12 13.54 -6.08
CA GLN A 75 -7.21 14.44 -6.46
C GLN A 75 -8.42 14.27 -5.53
N GLU A 76 -8.85 13.03 -5.30
CA GLU A 76 -9.99 12.75 -4.42
C GLU A 76 -9.74 13.19 -2.97
N VAL A 77 -8.55 12.98 -2.44
CA VAL A 77 -8.17 13.50 -1.11
C VAL A 77 -8.19 15.03 -1.10
N ASN A 78 -7.59 15.68 -2.10
CA ASN A 78 -7.48 17.14 -2.15
C ASN A 78 -8.82 17.83 -2.44
N ASN A 79 -9.85 17.13 -2.91
CA ASN A 79 -11.22 17.67 -2.98
C ASN A 79 -11.75 18.07 -1.60
N SER A 80 -11.35 17.38 -0.53
CA SER A 80 -11.80 17.64 0.84
C SER A 80 -10.70 18.14 1.78
N LYS A 81 -9.44 17.86 1.48
CA LYS A 81 -8.24 18.29 2.23
C LYS A 81 -7.25 18.93 1.26
N PRO A 82 -7.52 20.17 0.76
CA PRO A 82 -6.80 20.76 -0.36
C PRO A 82 -5.31 21.00 -0.11
N ASN A 83 -4.92 21.19 1.15
CA ASN A 83 -3.53 21.47 1.55
C ASN A 83 -2.74 20.21 1.91
N ALA A 84 -3.38 19.05 2.01
CA ALA A 84 -2.75 17.81 2.43
C ALA A 84 -1.78 17.27 1.37
N LYS A 85 -0.58 16.86 1.81
CA LYS A 85 0.28 15.98 1.02
C LYS A 85 -0.30 14.58 1.05
N VAL A 86 -0.24 13.87 -0.08
CA VAL A 86 -0.78 12.51 -0.18
C VAL A 86 0.34 11.51 -0.40
N THR A 87 0.30 10.40 0.33
CA THR A 87 1.22 9.28 0.17
C THR A 87 0.47 7.95 0.17
N THR A 88 1.08 6.94 -0.42
CA THR A 88 0.55 5.57 -0.43
C THR A 88 1.70 4.57 -0.22
N PRO A 89 1.43 3.32 0.22
CA PRO A 89 2.50 2.36 0.46
C PRO A 89 3.39 2.13 -0.77
N ILE A 90 2.79 1.92 -1.94
CA ILE A 90 3.56 1.63 -3.15
C ILE A 90 4.35 2.84 -3.65
N THR A 91 3.78 4.04 -3.62
CA THR A 91 4.51 5.25 -4.02
C THR A 91 5.65 5.59 -3.06
N ALA A 92 5.46 5.30 -1.77
CA ALA A 92 6.51 5.44 -0.77
C ALA A 92 7.63 4.40 -0.97
N ALA A 93 7.28 3.13 -1.29
CA ALA A 93 8.24 2.09 -1.59
C ALA A 93 9.11 2.44 -2.82
N ILE A 94 8.49 2.91 -3.92
CA ILE A 94 9.22 3.36 -5.12
C ILE A 94 10.19 4.51 -4.78
N LYS A 95 9.75 5.48 -3.99
CA LYS A 95 10.62 6.57 -3.53
C LYS A 95 11.80 6.05 -2.69
N ALA A 96 11.55 5.12 -1.79
CA ALA A 96 12.58 4.51 -0.96
C ALA A 96 13.58 3.72 -1.80
N PHE A 97 13.13 2.90 -2.73
CA PHE A 97 14.00 2.16 -3.64
C PHE A 97 14.88 3.08 -4.48
N ASN A 98 14.31 4.15 -5.04
CA ASN A 98 15.08 5.13 -5.79
C ASN A 98 16.12 5.85 -4.92
N TYR A 99 15.77 6.23 -3.68
CA TYR A 99 16.69 6.87 -2.74
C TYR A 99 17.85 5.95 -2.35
N LEU A 100 17.59 4.66 -2.17
CA LEU A 100 18.58 3.65 -1.80
C LEU A 100 19.36 3.10 -3.02
N GLY A 101 18.99 3.50 -4.23
CA GLY A 101 19.62 3.00 -5.47
C GLY A 101 19.26 1.55 -5.82
N ILE A 102 18.19 1.02 -5.22
CA ILE A 102 17.71 -0.35 -5.45
C ILE A 102 17.09 -0.44 -6.85
N LYS A 103 17.50 -1.45 -7.62
CA LYS A 103 17.05 -1.71 -8.99
C LYS A 103 16.51 -3.12 -9.20
N LYS A 104 17.07 -4.09 -8.53
CA LYS A 104 16.71 -5.49 -8.66
C LYS A 104 16.12 -6.00 -7.35
N ILE A 105 14.88 -6.50 -7.40
CA ILE A 105 14.13 -6.89 -6.21
C ILE A 105 13.58 -8.31 -6.29
N ALA A 106 13.44 -8.94 -5.13
CA ALA A 106 12.49 -10.02 -4.92
C ALA A 106 11.15 -9.43 -4.45
N VAL A 107 10.05 -10.10 -4.76
CA VAL A 107 8.70 -9.64 -4.39
C VAL A 107 7.95 -10.75 -3.67
N LEU A 108 7.38 -10.43 -2.51
CA LEU A 108 6.45 -11.29 -1.78
C LEU A 108 5.16 -10.52 -1.49
N THR A 109 4.05 -10.99 -2.00
CA THR A 109 2.72 -10.38 -1.81
C THR A 109 1.74 -11.33 -1.16
N PRO A 110 0.63 -10.83 -0.60
CA PRO A 110 -0.46 -11.70 -0.17
C PRO A 110 -1.48 -12.01 -1.28
N TYR A 111 -1.47 -11.30 -2.40
CA TYR A 111 -2.59 -11.16 -3.34
C TYR A 111 -2.83 -12.37 -4.25
N PRO A 112 -4.05 -12.54 -4.80
CA PRO A 112 -4.34 -13.49 -5.85
C PRO A 112 -3.65 -13.10 -7.17
N LYS A 113 -3.65 -14.04 -8.12
CA LYS A 113 -2.84 -13.95 -9.35
C LYS A 113 -3.13 -12.71 -10.18
N ASP A 114 -4.37 -12.36 -10.40
CA ASP A 114 -4.79 -11.20 -11.21
C ASP A 114 -4.33 -9.87 -10.61
N VAL A 115 -4.42 -9.73 -9.28
CA VAL A 115 -3.88 -8.57 -8.56
C VAL A 115 -2.36 -8.54 -8.62
N ASN A 116 -1.71 -9.69 -8.51
CA ASN A 116 -0.25 -9.78 -8.61
C ASN A 116 0.27 -9.38 -9.99
N GLU A 117 -0.45 -9.68 -11.07
CA GLU A 117 -0.09 -9.23 -12.42
C GLU A 117 -0.06 -7.70 -12.50
N THR A 118 -1.00 -7.00 -11.86
CA THR A 118 -0.99 -5.54 -11.83
C THR A 118 0.16 -4.98 -10.98
N VAL A 119 0.48 -5.62 -9.85
CA VAL A 119 1.64 -5.24 -9.00
C VAL A 119 2.93 -5.43 -9.77
N PHE A 120 3.11 -6.58 -10.44
CA PHE A 120 4.28 -6.88 -11.26
C PHE A 120 4.51 -5.84 -12.34
N ASN A 121 3.46 -5.51 -13.10
CA ASN A 121 3.53 -4.50 -14.17
C ASN A 121 3.90 -3.12 -13.61
N TYR A 122 3.25 -2.70 -12.52
CA TYR A 122 3.52 -1.42 -11.88
C TYR A 122 4.98 -1.28 -11.42
N LEU A 123 5.55 -2.32 -10.80
CA LEU A 123 6.94 -2.31 -10.36
C LEU A 123 7.92 -2.21 -11.54
N ASN A 124 7.68 -2.96 -12.62
CA ASN A 124 8.48 -2.88 -13.83
C ASN A 124 8.40 -1.51 -14.51
N GLU A 125 7.20 -0.91 -14.60
CA GLU A 125 6.99 0.44 -15.15
C GLU A 125 7.73 1.51 -14.33
N ASN A 126 8.01 1.23 -13.06
CA ASN A 126 8.81 2.09 -12.18
C ASN A 126 10.31 1.74 -12.16
N ASN A 127 10.81 1.08 -13.22
CA ASN A 127 12.22 0.73 -13.44
C ASN A 127 12.82 -0.21 -12.39
N LEU A 128 12.01 -1.10 -11.82
CA LEU A 128 12.48 -2.19 -10.97
C LEU A 128 12.52 -3.49 -11.77
N THR A 129 13.62 -4.21 -11.67
CA THR A 129 13.75 -5.56 -12.24
C THR A 129 13.35 -6.57 -11.18
N ILE A 130 12.35 -7.39 -11.47
CA ILE A 130 11.87 -8.42 -10.54
C ILE A 130 12.61 -9.73 -10.84
N ASP A 131 13.44 -10.17 -9.90
CA ASP A 131 14.20 -11.41 -9.99
C ASP A 131 13.37 -12.63 -9.61
N SER A 132 12.58 -12.50 -8.54
CA SER A 132 11.66 -13.55 -8.09
C SER A 132 10.36 -12.94 -7.59
N PHE A 133 9.26 -13.67 -7.79
CA PHE A 133 7.93 -13.25 -7.36
C PHE A 133 7.22 -14.40 -6.68
N SER A 134 6.86 -14.19 -5.40
CA SER A 134 6.13 -15.16 -4.58
C SER A 134 4.86 -14.53 -4.02
N SER A 135 3.85 -15.35 -3.73
CA SER A 135 2.59 -14.88 -3.15
C SER A 135 1.96 -15.92 -2.23
N PHE A 136 1.24 -15.43 -1.21
CA PHE A 136 0.35 -16.26 -0.39
C PHE A 136 -0.95 -16.62 -1.12
N ASN A 137 -1.29 -15.94 -2.21
CA ASN A 137 -2.47 -16.17 -3.03
C ASN A 137 -3.79 -16.14 -2.24
N LEU A 138 -3.99 -15.10 -1.43
CA LEU A 138 -5.16 -14.91 -0.58
C LEU A 138 -6.21 -14.05 -1.30
N GLU A 139 -7.48 -14.44 -1.19
CA GLU A 139 -8.59 -13.78 -1.89
C GLU A 139 -9.34 -12.75 -1.02
N TYR A 140 -9.16 -12.80 0.30
CA TYR A 140 -9.90 -11.96 1.23
C TYR A 140 -8.97 -11.11 2.10
N ASP A 141 -9.35 -9.85 2.30
CA ASP A 141 -8.59 -8.90 3.13
C ASP A 141 -8.44 -9.39 4.58
N SER A 142 -9.45 -10.08 5.11
CA SER A 142 -9.40 -10.70 6.43
C SER A 142 -8.30 -11.75 6.56
N ASP A 143 -8.04 -12.52 5.51
CA ASP A 143 -7.02 -13.58 5.52
C ASP A 143 -5.63 -12.95 5.43
N ILE A 144 -5.48 -11.89 4.64
CA ILE A 144 -4.25 -11.09 4.60
C ILE A 144 -3.90 -10.55 5.99
N ALA A 145 -4.90 -10.03 6.70
CA ALA A 145 -4.69 -9.48 8.05
C ALA A 145 -4.26 -10.54 9.09
N GLN A 146 -4.46 -11.83 8.79
CA GLN A 146 -4.09 -12.95 9.66
C GLN A 146 -2.72 -13.55 9.33
N VAL A 147 -2.05 -13.10 8.26
CA VAL A 147 -0.69 -13.56 7.94
C VAL A 147 0.25 -13.19 9.08
N SER A 148 0.76 -14.20 9.76
CA SER A 148 1.65 -13.99 10.92
C SER A 148 3.07 -13.62 10.48
N LEU A 149 3.80 -12.96 11.38
CA LEU A 149 5.22 -12.67 11.16
C LEU A 149 6.03 -13.96 10.91
N GLU A 150 5.69 -15.04 11.63
CA GLU A 150 6.33 -16.35 11.43
C GLU A 150 6.09 -16.89 10.01
N SER A 151 4.86 -16.76 9.48
CA SER A 151 4.54 -17.15 8.12
C SER A 151 5.31 -16.32 7.09
N LEU A 152 5.40 -15.00 7.30
CA LEU A 152 6.21 -14.12 6.47
C LEU A 152 7.69 -14.53 6.47
N GLN A 153 8.27 -14.76 7.65
CA GLN A 153 9.67 -15.19 7.78
C GLN A 153 9.93 -16.51 7.08
N LYS A 154 9.01 -17.48 7.17
CA LYS A 154 9.12 -18.76 6.47
C LYS A 154 9.09 -18.62 4.95
N GLU A 155 8.25 -17.74 4.42
CA GLU A 155 8.21 -17.51 2.97
C GLU A 155 9.44 -16.73 2.48
N ILE A 156 9.88 -15.71 3.22
CA ILE A 156 11.10 -14.95 2.90
C ILE A 156 12.32 -15.88 2.88
N ALA A 157 12.41 -16.84 3.82
CA ALA A 157 13.53 -17.79 3.88
C ALA A 157 13.63 -18.74 2.67
N LYS A 158 12.57 -18.86 1.86
CA LYS A 158 12.57 -19.65 0.60
C LYS A 158 13.05 -18.85 -0.61
N ILE A 159 13.12 -17.52 -0.50
CA ILE A 159 13.50 -16.62 -1.57
C ILE A 159 15.03 -16.54 -1.62
N ASP A 160 15.61 -16.72 -2.80
CA ASP A 160 17.04 -16.45 -3.00
C ASP A 160 17.25 -14.92 -3.06
N LEU A 161 17.86 -14.39 -2.00
CA LEU A 161 18.16 -12.97 -1.88
C LEU A 161 19.61 -12.61 -2.29
N ALA A 162 20.41 -13.58 -2.74
CA ALA A 162 21.84 -13.37 -3.03
C ALA A 162 22.08 -12.40 -4.21
N ASN A 163 21.13 -12.30 -5.13
CA ASN A 163 21.28 -11.56 -6.38
C ASN A 163 20.30 -10.37 -6.48
N VAL A 164 19.71 -9.93 -5.39
CA VAL A 164 18.78 -8.80 -5.36
C VAL A 164 19.26 -7.70 -4.43
N ASP A 165 18.88 -6.47 -4.73
CA ASP A 165 19.22 -5.28 -3.94
C ASP A 165 18.24 -5.07 -2.78
N GLY A 166 17.03 -5.65 -2.89
CA GLY A 166 15.97 -5.49 -1.91
C GLY A 166 14.81 -6.46 -2.04
N LEU A 167 13.94 -6.44 -1.04
CA LEU A 167 12.68 -7.21 -0.98
C LEU A 167 11.52 -6.23 -0.85
N PHE A 168 10.47 -6.43 -1.71
CA PHE A 168 9.19 -5.75 -1.62
C PHE A 168 8.14 -6.67 -1.01
#